data_0632f7f2461b7365e60d43035b1d885e
#
_entry.id   0632f7f2461b7365e60d43035b1d885e
#
_cell.length_a   1.000
_cell.length_b   1.000
_cell.length_c   1.000
_cell.angle_alpha   90.00
_cell.angle_beta   90.00
_cell.angle_gamma   90.00
#
_symmetry.space_group_name_H-M   'P 1'
#
loop_
_entity.id
_entity.type
_entity.pdbx_description
1 polymer ?
#
loop_
_entity_poly.entity_id
_entity_poly.type
_entity_poly.pdbx_seq_one_letter_code
_entity_poly.pdbx_strand_id
1 'polypeptide(L)'
;MSVVLECRKINKEYGEHQILKDVNLEIYQGQKIGIVGVNGAGKTTLANIIMGEIEPTSGQLIWQNDGLRIGYMKQIIDAKMLKETLSGGEKTKALLTQILYNKYDVLILDEPTNHLDYVGVNWLIKQLKAFRGTVIVISHDRYFLDQCVTQIIEIEQGKAVLYKGNYSWYRQEKKKQYEAALRVYLEEEKNKERIQGQIKALRNWSSKAHRESAKKAIMTGNKFGGKEYNRVKAKKMDKAIKSRIKRLEKIALNSTGCPKEEQKVLFEVGKAPKVGTVILEAKDIRKCYNHKVLFEESSFYVKRGEKVGLYGANGCGKTTLIKALLGEIQVEGMLKLSSARRIGYISQEVLGLEEQKTILELFTATTKQEYTKIRSELAQIGFEDNDLNKKVSCLSLGERMKLKLLLMIKEGCEVLILDEPTNHIDLHVREQLEETLAAYNGTILLVTHDRYMLERLCDKLLVFKEKRIIRYEYGFKAYCERLTDYSASKKSEGNKRKQQLEANMILEHQIAYLVGKMSTLEVGSEEYIALDKKYYELMQKRQAY
;
A
#
# COMPACT_ATOMS: atom_id res chain seq x y z
N MET A 1 29.60 -12.25 -16.39
CA MET A 1 28.37 -11.88 -17.10
C MET A 1 28.69 -10.70 -17.98
N SER A 2 28.33 -10.74 -19.25
CA SER A 2 28.58 -9.63 -20.19
C SER A 2 27.57 -8.53 -19.99
N VAL A 3 27.97 -7.27 -20.10
CA VAL A 3 27.06 -6.13 -20.13
C VAL A 3 26.22 -6.23 -21.41
N VAL A 4 24.93 -5.99 -21.33
CA VAL A 4 24.00 -5.95 -22.47
C VAL A 4 23.66 -4.52 -22.83
N LEU A 5 23.42 -3.70 -21.79
CA LEU A 5 23.00 -2.32 -21.93
C LEU A 5 23.73 -1.46 -20.91
N GLU A 6 24.22 -0.31 -21.35
CA GLU A 6 24.80 0.72 -20.49
C GLU A 6 24.11 2.07 -20.74
N CYS A 7 23.59 2.66 -19.67
CA CYS A 7 23.08 4.02 -19.65
C CYS A 7 24.12 4.93 -19.01
N ARG A 8 24.60 5.95 -19.73
CA ARG A 8 25.58 6.93 -19.25
C ARG A 8 24.96 8.31 -19.17
N LYS A 9 24.79 8.82 -17.96
CA LYS A 9 24.29 10.19 -17.65
C LYS A 9 23.02 10.54 -18.43
N ILE A 10 22.06 9.62 -18.46
CA ILE A 10 20.79 9.84 -19.16
C ILE A 10 20.00 10.92 -18.43
N ASN A 11 19.68 11.98 -19.15
CA ASN A 11 18.78 13.05 -18.72
C ASN A 11 17.58 13.13 -19.66
N LYS A 12 16.39 13.40 -19.10
CA LYS A 12 15.19 13.65 -19.88
C LYS A 12 14.37 14.77 -19.27
N GLU A 13 14.05 15.74 -20.10
CA GLU A 13 13.25 16.92 -19.73
C GLU A 13 12.04 17.04 -20.65
N TYR A 14 10.93 17.51 -20.10
CA TYR A 14 9.73 17.91 -20.85
C TYR A 14 9.37 19.33 -20.43
N GLY A 15 9.67 20.30 -21.30
CA GLY A 15 9.58 21.71 -20.97
C GLY A 15 10.51 22.07 -19.79
N GLU A 16 9.96 22.62 -18.72
CA GLU A 16 10.72 22.99 -17.51
C GLU A 16 10.87 21.82 -16.49
N HIS A 17 10.23 20.68 -16.76
CA HIS A 17 10.23 19.55 -15.83
C HIS A 17 11.28 18.50 -16.18
N GLN A 18 12.29 18.35 -15.33
CA GLN A 18 13.29 17.29 -15.43
C GLN A 18 12.76 15.99 -14.83
N ILE A 19 12.54 14.98 -15.69
CA ILE A 19 11.99 13.68 -15.30
C ILE A 19 13.11 12.70 -14.91
N LEU A 20 14.20 12.66 -15.67
CA LEU A 20 15.36 11.84 -15.38
C LEU A 20 16.60 12.71 -15.26
N LYS A 21 17.45 12.43 -14.27
CA LYS A 21 18.63 13.20 -13.92
C LYS A 21 19.84 12.33 -13.70
N ASP A 22 20.85 12.44 -14.56
CA ASP A 22 22.13 11.74 -14.47
C ASP A 22 21.99 10.24 -14.21
N VAL A 23 21.07 9.58 -14.89
CA VAL A 23 20.84 8.14 -14.71
C VAL A 23 22.00 7.35 -15.29
N ASN A 24 22.68 6.58 -14.44
CA ASN A 24 23.76 5.68 -14.78
C ASN A 24 23.39 4.26 -14.37
N LEU A 25 23.29 3.33 -15.34
CA LEU A 25 22.88 1.95 -15.12
C LEU A 25 23.67 1.01 -16.02
N GLU A 26 24.04 -0.15 -15.49
CA GLU A 26 24.60 -1.26 -16.24
C GLU A 26 23.70 -2.48 -16.08
N ILE A 27 23.26 -3.07 -17.17
CA ILE A 27 22.41 -4.25 -17.22
C ILE A 27 23.18 -5.39 -17.86
N TYR A 28 23.24 -6.51 -17.14
CA TYR A 28 24.00 -7.69 -17.58
C TYR A 28 23.07 -8.77 -18.13
N GLN A 29 23.64 -9.61 -18.99
CA GLN A 29 22.90 -10.70 -19.63
C GLN A 29 22.29 -11.67 -18.63
N GLY A 30 21.01 -12.00 -18.84
CA GLY A 30 20.25 -12.94 -18.02
C GLY A 30 19.75 -12.37 -16.70
N GLN A 31 19.98 -11.08 -16.41
CA GLN A 31 19.43 -10.43 -15.22
C GLN A 31 17.92 -10.23 -15.32
N LYS A 32 17.27 -10.28 -14.16
CA LYS A 32 15.85 -9.99 -14.00
C LYS A 32 15.70 -8.80 -13.05
N ILE A 33 15.33 -7.66 -13.62
CA ILE A 33 15.37 -6.36 -12.97
C ILE A 33 13.96 -5.81 -12.83
N GLY A 34 13.60 -5.38 -11.63
CA GLY A 34 12.37 -4.64 -11.36
C GLY A 34 12.64 -3.14 -11.31
N ILE A 35 11.84 -2.33 -12.00
CA ILE A 35 11.88 -0.87 -11.88
C ILE A 35 10.72 -0.43 -10.98
N VAL A 36 11.03 0.28 -9.90
CA VAL A 36 10.06 0.79 -8.93
C VAL A 36 10.22 2.30 -8.74
N GLY A 37 9.19 2.96 -8.22
CA GLY A 37 9.17 4.40 -7.95
C GLY A 37 7.75 4.92 -7.93
N VAL A 38 7.55 6.14 -7.44
CA VAL A 38 6.23 6.80 -7.42
C VAL A 38 5.67 7.01 -8.83
N ASN A 39 4.37 7.20 -8.95
CA ASN A 39 3.77 7.53 -10.23
C ASN A 39 4.33 8.87 -10.74
N GLY A 40 4.66 8.92 -12.04
CA GLY A 40 5.32 10.09 -12.63
C GLY A 40 6.83 10.19 -12.41
N ALA A 41 7.47 9.27 -11.67
CA ALA A 41 8.93 9.31 -11.43
C ALA A 41 9.80 9.07 -12.67
N GLY A 42 9.20 8.69 -13.82
CA GLY A 42 9.93 8.45 -15.07
C GLY A 42 10.19 6.99 -15.40
N LYS A 43 9.51 6.02 -14.75
CA LYS A 43 9.66 4.58 -15.01
C LYS A 43 9.43 4.20 -16.48
N THR A 44 8.24 4.54 -17.01
CA THR A 44 7.89 4.30 -18.42
C THR A 44 8.73 5.15 -19.37
N THR A 45 9.12 6.36 -18.97
CA THR A 45 10.05 7.19 -19.76
C THR A 45 11.41 6.51 -19.92
N LEU A 46 11.96 5.94 -18.85
CA LEU A 46 13.21 5.18 -18.92
C LEU A 46 13.07 3.94 -19.81
N ALA A 47 11.97 3.20 -19.71
CA ALA A 47 11.68 2.05 -20.56
C ALA A 47 11.60 2.44 -22.05
N ASN A 48 10.92 3.56 -22.37
CA ASN A 48 10.81 4.07 -23.74
C ASN A 48 12.16 4.56 -24.29
N ILE A 49 13.04 5.13 -23.45
CA ILE A 49 14.40 5.50 -23.84
C ILE A 49 15.21 4.23 -24.12
N ILE A 50 15.12 3.21 -23.28
CA ILE A 50 15.81 1.91 -23.50
C ILE A 50 15.34 1.26 -24.80
N MET A 51 14.06 1.38 -25.15
CA MET A 51 13.51 0.89 -26.43
C MET A 51 13.92 1.72 -27.65
N GLY A 52 14.44 2.93 -27.45
CA GLY A 52 14.74 3.86 -28.55
C GLY A 52 13.50 4.58 -29.11
N GLU A 53 12.36 4.52 -28.41
CA GLU A 53 11.13 5.24 -28.82
C GLU A 53 11.20 6.73 -28.47
N ILE A 54 11.96 7.07 -27.44
CA ILE A 54 12.17 8.46 -26.98
C ILE A 54 13.68 8.69 -26.86
N GLU A 55 14.17 9.72 -27.49
CA GLU A 55 15.56 10.14 -27.33
C GLU A 55 15.77 10.83 -25.98
N PRO A 56 16.87 10.56 -25.26
CA PRO A 56 17.23 11.34 -24.07
C PRO A 56 17.57 12.78 -24.45
N THR A 57 17.34 13.74 -23.55
CA THR A 57 17.76 15.14 -23.77
C THR A 57 19.29 15.27 -23.77
N SER A 58 19.96 14.46 -22.93
CA SER A 58 21.42 14.32 -22.92
C SER A 58 21.82 12.96 -22.34
N GLY A 59 23.06 12.57 -22.55
CA GLY A 59 23.58 11.26 -22.17
C GLY A 59 23.58 10.28 -23.33
N GLN A 60 23.99 9.04 -23.08
CA GLN A 60 24.14 8.01 -24.10
C GLN A 60 23.58 6.67 -23.62
N LEU A 61 22.88 5.99 -24.52
CA LEU A 61 22.45 4.61 -24.36
C LEU A 61 23.31 3.74 -25.27
N ILE A 62 23.99 2.73 -24.71
CA ILE A 62 24.95 1.89 -25.44
C ILE A 62 24.49 0.44 -25.32
N TRP A 63 24.05 -0.14 -26.42
CA TRP A 63 23.84 -1.57 -26.56
C TRP A 63 25.16 -2.22 -26.99
N GLN A 64 25.57 -3.28 -26.27
CA GLN A 64 26.85 -3.95 -26.57
C GLN A 64 26.78 -4.84 -27.82
N ASN A 65 25.59 -5.13 -28.32
CA ASN A 65 25.38 -5.92 -29.53
C ASN A 65 24.19 -5.36 -30.32
N ASP A 66 24.43 -4.96 -31.56
CA ASP A 66 23.39 -4.36 -32.43
C ASP A 66 22.35 -5.39 -32.96
N GLY A 67 22.61 -6.69 -32.79
CA GLY A 67 21.74 -7.78 -33.26
C GLY A 67 20.72 -8.27 -32.21
N LEU A 68 20.61 -7.61 -31.06
CA LEU A 68 19.69 -8.04 -29.98
C LEU A 68 18.21 -7.84 -30.36
N ARG A 69 17.42 -8.90 -30.18
CA ARG A 69 15.96 -8.83 -30.34
C ARG A 69 15.32 -8.42 -29.03
N ILE A 70 14.69 -7.25 -29.04
CA ILE A 70 14.05 -6.67 -27.85
C ILE A 70 12.55 -6.79 -28.00
N GLY A 71 11.88 -7.38 -27.00
CA GLY A 71 10.43 -7.42 -26.89
C GLY A 71 9.95 -6.38 -25.89
N TYR A 72 8.91 -5.62 -26.23
CA TYR A 72 8.32 -4.62 -25.34
C TYR A 72 6.82 -4.79 -25.22
N MET A 73 6.34 -4.86 -24.00
CA MET A 73 4.92 -4.79 -23.66
C MET A 73 4.64 -3.45 -23.00
N LYS A 74 3.89 -2.59 -23.69
CA LYS A 74 3.44 -1.28 -23.19
C LYS A 74 2.27 -1.42 -22.21
N GLN A 75 2.17 -0.48 -21.28
CA GLN A 75 1.06 -0.39 -20.32
C GLN A 75 -0.32 -0.28 -20.98
N ILE A 76 -0.42 0.42 -22.11
CA ILE A 76 -1.66 0.59 -22.87
C ILE A 76 -1.69 -0.46 -23.98
N ILE A 77 -2.60 -1.42 -23.87
CA ILE A 77 -2.90 -2.38 -24.92
C ILE A 77 -3.81 -1.65 -25.92
N ASP A 78 -3.29 -1.38 -27.13
CA ASP A 78 -4.11 -0.86 -28.22
C ASP A 78 -5.27 -1.83 -28.48
N ALA A 79 -6.48 -1.40 -28.13
CA ALA A 79 -7.70 -2.22 -28.19
C ALA A 79 -8.03 -2.72 -29.63
N LYS A 80 -7.38 -2.14 -30.65
CA LYS A 80 -7.55 -2.48 -32.07
C LYS A 80 -6.95 -3.84 -32.48
N MET A 81 -6.04 -4.41 -31.68
CA MET A 81 -5.36 -5.67 -32.05
C MET A 81 -6.03 -6.95 -31.54
N LEU A 82 -6.98 -6.87 -30.62
CA LEU A 82 -7.59 -8.04 -30.00
C LEU A 82 -9.11 -8.00 -30.10
N LYS A 83 -9.74 -9.18 -30.33
CA LYS A 83 -11.19 -9.32 -30.42
C LYS A 83 -11.90 -8.66 -29.23
N GLU A 84 -12.91 -7.85 -29.49
CA GLU A 84 -13.68 -7.08 -28.49
C GLU A 84 -14.34 -7.95 -27.41
N THR A 85 -14.49 -9.25 -27.65
CA THR A 85 -15.19 -10.22 -26.79
C THR A 85 -14.36 -10.72 -25.58
N LEU A 86 -13.05 -10.44 -25.52
CA LEU A 86 -12.18 -10.92 -24.45
C LEU A 86 -12.15 -9.97 -23.25
N SER A 87 -12.16 -10.53 -22.04
CA SER A 87 -11.94 -9.77 -20.80
C SER A 87 -10.52 -9.16 -20.77
N GLY A 88 -10.32 -8.08 -19.99
CA GLY A 88 -9.02 -7.42 -19.86
C GLY A 88 -7.89 -8.40 -19.49
N GLY A 89 -8.15 -9.32 -18.57
CA GLY A 89 -7.16 -10.32 -18.15
C GLY A 89 -6.85 -11.36 -19.24
N GLU A 90 -7.82 -11.77 -20.04
CA GLU A 90 -7.62 -12.68 -21.19
C GLU A 90 -6.81 -12.00 -22.29
N LYS A 91 -7.08 -10.71 -22.56
CA LYS A 91 -6.31 -9.91 -23.52
C LYS A 91 -4.84 -9.79 -23.09
N THR A 92 -4.59 -9.45 -21.81
CA THR A 92 -3.23 -9.36 -21.26
C THR A 92 -2.50 -10.69 -21.35
N LYS A 93 -3.16 -11.80 -21.01
CA LYS A 93 -2.57 -13.14 -21.08
C LYS A 93 -2.27 -13.57 -22.51
N ALA A 94 -3.14 -13.28 -23.48
CA ALA A 94 -2.91 -13.59 -24.88
C ALA A 94 -1.71 -12.81 -25.43
N LEU A 95 -1.61 -11.51 -25.14
CA LEU A 95 -0.48 -10.67 -25.54
C LEU A 95 0.84 -11.17 -24.94
N LEU A 96 0.85 -11.44 -23.64
CA LEU A 96 2.02 -12.00 -22.96
C LEU A 96 2.43 -13.34 -23.55
N THR A 97 1.49 -14.21 -23.89
CA THR A 97 1.76 -15.49 -24.53
C THR A 97 2.43 -15.27 -25.89
N GLN A 98 1.93 -14.35 -26.70
CA GLN A 98 2.49 -14.01 -28.00
C GLN A 98 3.94 -13.47 -27.86
N ILE A 99 4.18 -12.56 -26.91
CA ILE A 99 5.50 -11.99 -26.67
C ILE A 99 6.46 -13.07 -26.18
N LEU A 100 6.06 -13.90 -25.24
CA LEU A 100 6.91 -14.95 -24.65
C LEU A 100 7.21 -16.11 -25.62
N TYR A 101 6.34 -16.33 -26.62
CA TYR A 101 6.58 -17.33 -27.68
C TYR A 101 7.71 -16.90 -28.62
N ASN A 102 7.87 -15.60 -28.85
CA ASN A 102 8.96 -15.07 -29.64
C ASN A 102 10.30 -15.18 -28.88
N LYS A 103 11.37 -15.51 -29.60
CA LYS A 103 12.71 -15.61 -29.01
C LYS A 103 13.33 -14.20 -28.95
N TYR A 104 13.16 -13.52 -27.82
CA TYR A 104 13.80 -12.24 -27.51
C TYR A 104 15.05 -12.47 -26.63
N ASP A 105 16.04 -11.60 -26.77
CA ASP A 105 17.23 -11.57 -25.93
C ASP A 105 17.01 -10.67 -24.69
N VAL A 106 16.23 -9.61 -24.88
CA VAL A 106 15.81 -8.68 -23.83
C VAL A 106 14.30 -8.52 -23.88
N LEU A 107 13.66 -8.57 -22.73
CA LEU A 107 12.21 -8.40 -22.58
C LEU A 107 11.92 -7.26 -21.60
N ILE A 108 11.16 -6.28 -22.04
CA ILE A 108 10.71 -5.15 -21.23
C ILE A 108 9.21 -5.27 -21.06
N LEU A 109 8.74 -5.26 -19.82
CA LEU A 109 7.32 -5.40 -19.46
C LEU A 109 6.89 -4.22 -18.60
N ASP A 110 5.94 -3.42 -19.08
CA ASP A 110 5.35 -2.30 -18.32
C ASP A 110 4.00 -2.71 -17.76
N GLU A 111 3.91 -2.85 -16.43
CA GLU A 111 2.75 -3.28 -15.66
C GLU A 111 2.08 -4.58 -16.18
N PRO A 112 2.83 -5.68 -16.35
CA PRO A 112 2.30 -6.92 -16.95
C PRO A 112 1.30 -7.65 -16.05
N THR A 113 1.21 -7.30 -14.79
CA THR A 113 0.28 -7.89 -13.80
C THR A 113 -1.10 -7.24 -13.80
N ASN A 114 -1.26 -6.09 -14.45
CA ASN A 114 -2.55 -5.41 -14.53
C ASN A 114 -3.60 -6.30 -15.20
N HIS A 115 -4.78 -6.35 -14.61
CA HIS A 115 -5.91 -7.19 -15.01
C HIS A 115 -5.70 -8.71 -14.92
N LEU A 116 -4.52 -9.19 -14.49
CA LEU A 116 -4.30 -10.60 -14.22
C LEU A 116 -4.81 -10.97 -12.84
N ASP A 117 -5.53 -12.10 -12.79
CA ASP A 117 -5.85 -12.73 -11.52
C ASP A 117 -4.66 -13.54 -10.98
N TYR A 118 -4.81 -14.09 -9.79
CA TYR A 118 -3.80 -14.91 -9.14
C TYR A 118 -3.22 -16.03 -10.02
N VAL A 119 -4.08 -16.70 -10.80
CA VAL A 119 -3.65 -17.80 -11.69
C VAL A 119 -2.80 -17.24 -12.82
N GLY A 120 -3.21 -16.10 -13.37
CA GLY A 120 -2.47 -15.39 -14.42
C GLY A 120 -1.11 -14.89 -13.94
N VAL A 121 -1.04 -14.28 -12.76
CA VAL A 121 0.23 -13.82 -12.17
C VAL A 121 1.19 -14.99 -11.92
N ASN A 122 0.72 -16.09 -11.33
CA ASN A 122 1.57 -17.27 -11.11
C ASN A 122 2.03 -17.92 -12.42
N TRP A 123 1.18 -17.94 -13.43
CA TRP A 123 1.57 -18.41 -14.76
C TRP A 123 2.70 -17.52 -15.32
N LEU A 124 2.55 -16.19 -15.26
CA LEU A 124 3.57 -15.25 -15.72
C LEU A 124 4.91 -15.43 -14.98
N ILE A 125 4.86 -15.58 -13.65
CA ILE A 125 6.04 -15.88 -12.82
C ILE A 125 6.78 -17.11 -13.33
N LYS A 126 6.06 -18.20 -13.62
CA LYS A 126 6.66 -19.45 -14.14
C LYS A 126 7.33 -19.24 -15.49
N GLN A 127 6.66 -18.50 -16.39
CA GLN A 127 7.22 -18.21 -17.73
C GLN A 127 8.49 -17.36 -17.62
N LEU A 128 8.48 -16.29 -16.81
CA LEU A 128 9.64 -15.42 -16.65
C LEU A 128 10.80 -16.11 -15.91
N LYS A 129 10.52 -17.02 -14.98
CA LYS A 129 11.58 -17.84 -14.35
C LYS A 129 12.26 -18.76 -15.36
N ALA A 130 11.51 -19.31 -16.31
CA ALA A 130 12.03 -20.16 -17.38
C ALA A 130 12.74 -19.37 -18.51
N PHE A 131 12.46 -18.08 -18.65
CA PHE A 131 13.06 -17.24 -19.67
C PHE A 131 14.54 -17.00 -19.40
N ARG A 132 15.41 -17.31 -20.38
CA ARG A 132 16.87 -17.23 -20.24
C ARG A 132 17.47 -15.87 -20.56
N GLY A 133 16.74 -15.01 -21.26
CA GLY A 133 17.17 -13.65 -21.61
C GLY A 133 17.10 -12.68 -20.42
N THR A 134 17.49 -11.45 -20.68
CA THR A 134 17.40 -10.34 -19.73
C THR A 134 15.95 -9.85 -19.65
N VAL A 135 15.45 -9.59 -18.45
CA VAL A 135 14.09 -9.10 -18.22
C VAL A 135 14.13 -7.81 -17.42
N ILE A 136 13.44 -6.80 -17.92
CA ILE A 136 13.20 -5.53 -17.23
C ILE A 136 11.70 -5.42 -17.01
N VAL A 137 11.27 -5.29 -15.77
CA VAL A 137 9.84 -5.21 -15.41
C VAL A 137 9.56 -3.95 -14.64
N ILE A 138 8.61 -3.17 -15.09
CA ILE A 138 7.97 -2.12 -14.29
C ILE A 138 6.72 -2.75 -13.68
N SER A 139 6.62 -2.80 -12.36
CA SER A 139 5.42 -3.31 -11.71
C SER A 139 5.23 -2.74 -10.31
N HIS A 140 3.96 -2.62 -9.93
CA HIS A 140 3.52 -2.30 -8.57
C HIS A 140 3.06 -3.53 -7.80
N ASP A 141 3.19 -4.74 -8.36
CA ASP A 141 2.88 -6.00 -7.67
C ASP A 141 4.12 -6.51 -6.90
N ARG A 142 4.07 -6.38 -5.58
CA ARG A 142 5.16 -6.78 -4.67
C ARG A 142 5.47 -8.27 -4.72
N TYR A 143 4.42 -9.09 -4.77
CA TYR A 143 4.58 -10.54 -4.84
C TYR A 143 5.24 -10.97 -6.15
N PHE A 144 4.78 -10.39 -7.24
CA PHE A 144 5.37 -10.64 -8.56
C PHE A 144 6.85 -10.25 -8.60
N LEU A 145 7.20 -9.05 -8.12
CA LEU A 145 8.59 -8.60 -8.03
C LEU A 145 9.43 -9.52 -7.15
N ASP A 146 8.94 -9.90 -5.97
CA ASP A 146 9.67 -10.81 -5.08
C ASP A 146 9.97 -12.17 -5.70
N GLN A 147 9.08 -12.68 -6.54
CA GLN A 147 9.22 -13.98 -7.17
C GLN A 147 10.04 -13.98 -8.47
N CYS A 148 10.07 -12.85 -9.18
CA CYS A 148 10.63 -12.78 -10.52
C CYS A 148 11.97 -12.08 -10.62
N VAL A 149 12.24 -11.05 -9.76
CA VAL A 149 13.41 -10.20 -9.95
C VAL A 149 14.54 -10.51 -8.98
N THR A 150 15.76 -10.26 -9.42
CA THR A 150 16.98 -10.43 -8.62
C THR A 150 17.61 -9.10 -8.24
N GLN A 151 17.17 -8.02 -8.87
CA GLN A 151 17.63 -6.66 -8.63
C GLN A 151 16.46 -5.69 -8.79
N ILE A 152 16.52 -4.60 -8.04
CA ILE A 152 15.54 -3.50 -8.10
C ILE A 152 16.27 -2.21 -8.50
N ILE A 153 15.73 -1.50 -9.47
CA ILE A 153 16.09 -0.13 -9.79
C ILE A 153 15.00 0.77 -9.25
N GLU A 154 15.32 1.59 -8.28
CA GLU A 154 14.42 2.62 -7.78
C GLU A 154 14.65 3.93 -8.50
N ILE A 155 13.57 4.53 -9.01
CA ILE A 155 13.60 5.89 -9.57
C ILE A 155 12.95 6.84 -8.55
N GLU A 156 13.77 7.70 -7.96
CA GLU A 156 13.35 8.70 -6.98
C GLU A 156 13.95 10.06 -7.34
N GLN A 157 13.10 11.09 -7.44
CA GLN A 157 13.50 12.46 -7.81
C GLN A 157 14.36 12.52 -9.10
N GLY A 158 14.02 11.69 -10.08
CA GLY A 158 14.72 11.59 -11.37
C GLY A 158 16.03 10.80 -11.34
N LYS A 159 16.51 10.37 -10.19
CA LYS A 159 17.71 9.55 -10.05
C LYS A 159 17.37 8.08 -9.99
N ALA A 160 18.22 7.24 -10.57
CA ALA A 160 18.09 5.79 -10.50
C ALA A 160 19.12 5.20 -9.54
N VAL A 161 18.66 4.37 -8.60
CA VAL A 161 19.51 3.66 -7.64
C VAL A 161 19.28 2.17 -7.77
N LEU A 162 20.37 1.40 -7.92
CA LEU A 162 20.32 -0.05 -8.06
C LEU A 162 20.47 -0.74 -6.70
N TYR A 163 19.54 -1.62 -6.36
CA TYR A 163 19.56 -2.48 -5.20
C TYR A 163 19.71 -3.95 -5.63
N LYS A 164 20.67 -4.67 -5.02
CA LYS A 164 20.93 -6.09 -5.29
C LYS A 164 20.06 -6.94 -4.39
N GLY A 165 18.99 -7.48 -4.92
CA GLY A 165 18.03 -8.31 -4.18
C GLY A 165 16.62 -8.22 -4.78
N ASN A 166 15.68 -8.97 -4.20
CA ASN A 166 14.27 -8.91 -4.54
C ASN A 166 13.58 -7.71 -3.85
N TYR A 167 12.26 -7.58 -4.02
CA TYR A 167 11.50 -6.46 -3.45
C TYR A 167 11.54 -6.43 -1.92
N SER A 168 11.39 -7.57 -1.26
CA SER A 168 11.43 -7.66 0.21
C SER A 168 12.79 -7.21 0.77
N TRP A 169 13.88 -7.61 0.12
CA TRP A 169 15.22 -7.17 0.50
C TRP A 169 15.41 -5.66 0.29
N TYR A 170 14.98 -5.13 -0.86
CA TYR A 170 14.99 -3.70 -1.15
C TYR A 170 14.26 -2.90 -0.06
N ARG A 171 13.05 -3.33 0.36
CA ARG A 171 12.29 -2.66 1.42
C ARG A 171 13.00 -2.68 2.77
N GLN A 172 13.63 -3.80 3.13
CA GLN A 172 14.42 -3.87 4.35
C GLN A 172 15.61 -2.91 4.33
N GLU A 173 16.29 -2.81 3.19
CA GLU A 173 17.44 -1.92 3.03
C GLU A 173 17.02 -0.44 3.08
N LYS A 174 15.95 -0.07 2.40
CA LYS A 174 15.35 1.28 2.51
C LYS A 174 15.00 1.64 3.94
N LYS A 175 14.37 0.72 4.66
CA LYS A 175 14.02 0.93 6.07
C LYS A 175 15.27 1.17 6.93
N LYS A 176 16.32 0.39 6.75
CA LYS A 176 17.60 0.59 7.46
C LYS A 176 18.22 1.95 7.12
N GLN A 177 18.24 2.34 5.85
CA GLN A 177 18.74 3.65 5.42
C GLN A 177 17.93 4.79 6.05
N TYR A 178 16.61 4.68 6.08
CA TYR A 178 15.74 5.65 6.73
C TYR A 178 16.01 5.74 8.24
N GLU A 179 16.05 4.60 8.94
CA GLU A 179 16.35 4.55 10.39
C GLU A 179 17.73 5.15 10.71
N ALA A 180 18.73 4.89 9.86
CA ALA A 180 20.07 5.48 10.02
C ALA A 180 20.04 7.00 9.81
N ALA A 181 19.38 7.48 8.76
CA ALA A 181 19.23 8.91 8.49
C ALA A 181 18.45 9.62 9.61
N LEU A 182 17.40 8.98 10.14
CA LEU A 182 16.61 9.51 11.24
C LEU A 182 17.44 9.64 12.55
N ARG A 183 18.28 8.64 12.85
CA ARG A 183 19.20 8.72 14.01
C ARG A 183 20.15 9.90 13.89
N VAL A 184 20.77 10.07 12.72
CA VAL A 184 21.67 11.20 12.47
C VAL A 184 20.93 12.53 12.64
N TYR A 185 19.75 12.66 12.07
CA TYR A 185 18.92 13.85 12.21
C TYR A 185 18.56 14.16 13.67
N LEU A 186 18.11 13.16 14.43
CA LEU A 186 17.76 13.33 15.85
C LEU A 186 18.99 13.70 16.71
N GLU A 187 20.16 13.17 16.40
CA GLU A 187 21.42 13.57 17.07
C GLU A 187 21.81 15.01 16.74
N GLU A 188 21.64 15.42 15.48
CA GLU A 188 21.86 16.80 15.06
C GLU A 188 20.90 17.76 15.77
N GLU A 189 19.61 17.44 15.87
CA GLU A 189 18.61 18.26 16.58
C GLU A 189 18.93 18.37 18.07
N LYS A 190 19.27 17.28 18.75
CA LYS A 190 19.72 17.31 20.16
C LYS A 190 20.97 18.18 20.34
N ASN A 191 21.90 18.12 19.38
CA ASN A 191 23.08 18.99 19.41
C ASN A 191 22.73 20.47 19.23
N LYS A 192 21.81 20.80 18.31
CA LYS A 192 21.29 22.15 18.10
C LYS A 192 20.65 22.68 19.38
N GLU A 193 19.73 21.91 19.98
CA GLU A 193 19.06 22.28 21.23
C GLU A 193 20.05 22.50 22.37
N ARG A 194 21.04 21.62 22.52
CA ARG A 194 22.10 21.76 23.54
C ARG A 194 22.90 23.05 23.34
N ILE A 195 23.30 23.38 22.11
CA ILE A 195 24.05 24.59 21.81
C ILE A 195 23.18 25.84 22.03
N GLN A 196 21.91 25.83 21.65
CA GLN A 196 20.96 26.89 21.91
C GLN A 196 20.76 27.13 23.41
N GLY A 197 20.62 26.04 24.21
CA GLY A 197 20.54 26.11 25.65
C GLY A 197 21.80 26.74 26.27
N GLN A 198 22.99 26.37 25.79
CA GLN A 198 24.26 26.99 26.23
C GLN A 198 24.33 28.48 25.87
N ILE A 199 23.88 28.87 24.67
CA ILE A 199 23.84 30.29 24.27
C ILE A 199 22.87 31.07 25.17
N LYS A 200 21.68 30.52 25.46
CA LYS A 200 20.69 31.13 26.35
C LYS A 200 21.24 31.30 27.79
N ALA A 201 21.89 30.29 28.30
CA ALA A 201 22.55 30.35 29.63
C ALA A 201 23.66 31.40 29.68
N LEU A 202 24.52 31.46 28.66
CA LEU A 202 25.59 32.47 28.58
C LEU A 202 25.03 33.89 28.44
N ARG A 203 23.97 34.11 27.67
CA ARG A 203 23.29 35.42 27.54
C ARG A 203 22.69 35.85 28.88
N ASN A 204 21.99 34.96 29.58
CA ASN A 204 21.39 35.25 30.87
C ASN A 204 22.46 35.59 31.92
N TRP A 205 23.59 34.89 31.87
CA TRP A 205 24.70 35.14 32.78
C TRP A 205 25.42 36.47 32.47
N SER A 206 25.64 36.77 31.20
CA SER A 206 26.18 38.08 30.75
C SER A 206 25.28 39.24 31.21
N SER A 207 23.97 39.10 31.03
CA SER A 207 22.99 40.10 31.47
C SER A 207 22.95 40.29 32.99
N LYS A 208 23.08 39.20 33.77
CA LYS A 208 23.22 39.26 35.25
C LYS A 208 24.51 39.97 35.66
N ALA A 209 25.64 39.60 35.07
CA ALA A 209 26.94 40.20 35.35
C ALA A 209 26.95 41.71 35.06
N HIS A 210 26.32 42.15 33.97
CA HIS A 210 26.15 43.59 33.67
C HIS A 210 25.29 44.31 34.71
N ARG A 211 24.16 43.72 35.16
CA ARG A 211 23.29 44.32 36.20
C ARG A 211 23.98 44.41 37.57
N GLU A 212 24.72 43.37 37.97
CA GLU A 212 25.46 43.37 39.24
C GLU A 212 26.67 44.31 39.23
N SER A 213 27.37 44.45 38.08
CA SER A 213 28.46 45.41 37.95
C SER A 213 27.95 46.86 37.96
N ALA A 214 26.76 47.12 37.39
CA ALA A 214 26.12 48.44 37.47
C ALA A 214 25.71 48.77 38.94
N LYS A 215 25.09 47.82 39.65
CA LYS A 215 24.72 48.00 41.07
C LYS A 215 25.92 48.21 42.00
N LYS A 216 27.01 47.42 41.84
CA LYS A 216 28.25 47.59 42.64
C LYS A 216 28.98 48.92 42.32
N ALA A 217 28.96 49.39 41.09
CA ALA A 217 29.55 50.68 40.72
C ALA A 217 28.81 51.88 41.37
N ILE A 218 27.55 51.74 41.67
CA ILE A 218 26.73 52.77 42.37
C ILE A 218 27.03 52.73 43.89
N MET A 219 27.24 51.53 44.47
CA MET A 219 27.42 51.39 45.95
C MET A 219 28.83 51.69 46.46
N THR A 220 29.88 51.50 45.67
CA THR A 220 31.28 51.52 46.24
C THR A 220 32.12 52.75 45.86
N GLY A 221 31.61 53.68 45.05
CA GLY A 221 32.34 54.92 44.68
C GLY A 221 33.67 54.70 43.93
N ASN A 222 34.14 53.48 43.81
CA ASN A 222 35.50 53.13 43.34
C ASN A 222 35.46 52.77 41.83
N LYS A 223 35.84 53.75 40.97
CA LYS A 223 35.57 53.73 39.53
C LYS A 223 36.58 52.92 38.69
N PHE A 224 37.71 52.39 39.17
CA PHE A 224 38.80 52.00 38.26
C PHE A 224 39.14 50.51 38.16
N GLY A 225 39.08 49.68 39.20
CA GLY A 225 39.59 48.29 39.17
C GLY A 225 38.53 47.25 38.76
N GLY A 226 37.26 47.41 39.19
CA GLY A 226 36.19 46.42 38.96
C GLY A 226 35.54 46.51 37.55
N LYS A 227 35.61 47.70 36.92
CA LYS A 227 35.06 47.92 35.56
C LYS A 227 35.84 47.16 34.48
N GLU A 228 37.17 47.18 34.60
CA GLU A 228 38.03 46.57 33.56
C GLU A 228 38.01 45.04 33.62
N TYR A 229 38.02 44.43 34.81
CA TYR A 229 37.85 42.98 34.98
C TYR A 229 36.52 42.48 34.44
N ASN A 230 35.40 43.14 34.73
CA ASN A 230 34.08 42.76 34.23
C ASN A 230 33.96 42.96 32.73
N ARG A 231 34.60 43.99 32.15
CA ARG A 231 34.65 44.25 30.70
C ARG A 231 35.43 43.17 29.94
N VAL A 232 36.54 42.70 30.48
CA VAL A 232 37.34 41.59 29.93
C VAL A 232 36.56 40.29 29.99
N LYS A 233 35.86 40.02 31.09
CA LYS A 233 35.01 38.82 31.27
C LYS A 233 33.83 38.83 30.32
N ALA A 234 33.13 39.97 30.11
CA ALA A 234 32.07 40.12 29.15
C ALA A 234 32.56 39.90 27.72
N LYS A 235 33.70 40.48 27.30
CA LYS A 235 34.31 40.23 25.98
C LYS A 235 34.63 38.77 25.72
N LYS A 236 35.13 38.02 26.74
CA LYS A 236 35.37 36.56 26.63
C LYS A 236 34.06 35.80 26.39
N MET A 237 32.98 36.19 27.06
CA MET A 237 31.66 35.58 26.88
C MET A 237 31.06 35.89 25.54
N ASP A 238 31.10 37.11 25.06
CA ASP A 238 30.64 37.50 23.75
C ASP A 238 31.39 36.74 22.65
N LYS A 239 32.69 36.54 22.80
CA LYS A 239 33.48 35.70 21.89
C LYS A 239 33.04 34.24 21.93
N ALA A 240 32.73 33.71 23.14
CA ALA A 240 32.23 32.34 23.30
C ALA A 240 30.81 32.18 22.69
N ILE A 241 29.93 33.18 22.86
CA ILE A 241 28.60 33.21 22.23
C ILE A 241 28.74 33.25 20.71
N LYS A 242 29.56 34.16 20.15
CA LYS A 242 29.79 34.24 18.70
C LYS A 242 30.33 32.93 18.11
N SER A 243 31.24 32.28 18.82
CA SER A 243 31.78 30.97 18.39
C SER A 243 30.71 29.89 18.36
N ARG A 244 29.78 29.86 19.35
CA ARG A 244 28.66 28.89 19.37
C ARG A 244 27.62 29.19 18.31
N ILE A 245 27.35 30.46 18.02
CA ILE A 245 26.47 30.86 16.92
C ILE A 245 27.03 30.40 15.57
N LYS A 246 28.33 30.66 15.30
CA LYS A 246 28.99 30.13 14.09
C LYS A 246 28.93 28.60 13.97
N ARG A 247 29.01 27.89 15.11
CA ARG A 247 28.88 26.45 15.13
C ARG A 247 27.45 25.99 14.79
N LEU A 248 26.41 26.71 15.30
CA LEU A 248 25.01 26.48 14.92
C LEU A 248 24.77 26.73 13.43
N GLU A 249 25.28 27.84 12.90
CA GLU A 249 25.19 28.17 11.47
C GLU A 249 25.84 27.08 10.62
N LYS A 250 27.02 26.59 11.02
CA LYS A 250 27.68 25.49 10.30
C LYS A 250 26.89 24.17 10.36
N ILE A 251 26.28 23.85 11.51
CA ILE A 251 25.40 22.69 11.64
C ILE A 251 24.15 22.88 10.78
N ALA A 252 23.55 24.07 10.74
CA ALA A 252 22.37 24.37 9.91
C ALA A 252 22.67 24.27 8.42
N LEU A 253 23.85 24.71 7.97
CA LEU A 253 24.29 24.60 6.58
C LEU A 253 24.56 23.15 6.14
N ASN A 254 25.04 22.32 7.05
CA ASN A 254 25.38 20.91 6.79
C ASN A 254 24.27 19.94 7.20
N SER A 255 23.15 20.43 7.80
CA SER A 255 22.08 19.53 8.21
C SER A 255 21.41 18.93 6.99
N THR A 256 21.48 17.63 6.89
CA THR A 256 20.55 16.84 6.09
C THR A 256 19.16 17.10 6.66
N GLY A 257 18.24 17.66 5.88
CA GLY A 257 16.87 17.92 6.33
C GLY A 257 16.25 16.66 6.96
N CYS A 258 15.14 16.85 7.69
CA CYS A 258 14.41 15.70 8.25
C CYS A 258 14.17 14.68 7.12
N PRO A 259 14.63 13.42 7.26
CA PRO A 259 14.29 12.41 6.27
C PRO A 259 12.77 12.36 6.18
N LYS A 260 12.23 12.41 4.96
CA LYS A 260 10.78 12.36 4.76
C LYS A 260 10.28 11.07 5.39
N GLU A 261 9.51 11.22 6.45
CA GLU A 261 8.91 10.10 7.15
C GLU A 261 7.94 9.40 6.19
N GLU A 262 8.00 8.07 6.14
CA GLU A 262 6.84 7.29 5.71
C GLU A 262 5.79 7.52 6.80
N GLN A 263 4.92 8.49 6.58
CA GLN A 263 3.98 8.98 7.61
C GLN A 263 3.11 7.80 8.03
N LYS A 264 3.25 7.40 9.29
CA LYS A 264 2.37 6.42 9.91
C LYS A 264 1.03 7.08 10.13
N VAL A 265 0.04 6.65 9.38
CA VAL A 265 -1.32 7.13 9.51
C VAL A 265 -1.93 6.50 10.76
N LEU A 266 -2.02 7.24 11.85
CA LEU A 266 -2.71 6.86 13.06
C LEU A 266 -4.03 7.64 13.10
N PHE A 267 -5.11 6.98 12.67
CA PHE A 267 -6.45 7.53 12.93
C PHE A 267 -6.86 7.26 14.37
N GLU A 268 -7.27 8.29 15.10
CA GLU A 268 -8.10 8.09 16.28
C GLU A 268 -9.47 7.57 15.82
N VAL A 269 -9.60 6.27 15.73
CA VAL A 269 -10.87 5.62 15.43
C VAL A 269 -11.74 5.66 16.69
N GLY A 270 -12.95 6.19 16.55
CA GLY A 270 -13.93 6.23 17.65
C GLY A 270 -14.15 4.87 18.33
N LYS A 271 -14.90 4.85 19.44
CA LYS A 271 -15.12 3.66 20.28
C LYS A 271 -15.33 2.41 19.45
N ALA A 272 -14.54 1.38 19.76
CA ALA A 272 -14.64 0.07 19.11
C ALA A 272 -16.11 -0.42 19.11
N PRO A 273 -16.64 -0.87 17.96
CA PRO A 273 -17.98 -1.42 17.89
C PRO A 273 -18.09 -2.66 18.79
N LYS A 274 -19.29 -2.96 19.29
CA LYS A 274 -19.53 -4.20 20.03
C LYS A 274 -19.17 -5.39 19.14
N VAL A 275 -18.12 -6.12 19.47
CA VAL A 275 -17.63 -7.27 18.73
C VAL A 275 -18.60 -8.44 18.89
N GLY A 276 -18.88 -9.19 17.82
CA GLY A 276 -19.57 -10.47 17.87
C GLY A 276 -20.97 -10.52 17.24
N THR A 277 -21.65 -9.40 16.96
CA THR A 277 -22.94 -9.44 16.25
C THR A 277 -22.75 -9.63 14.74
N VAL A 278 -23.57 -10.49 14.12
CA VAL A 278 -23.58 -10.68 12.67
C VAL A 278 -24.09 -9.39 12.02
N ILE A 279 -23.27 -8.86 11.10
CA ILE A 279 -23.60 -7.64 10.34
C ILE A 279 -24.08 -7.97 8.93
N LEU A 280 -23.63 -9.09 8.38
CA LEU A 280 -24.01 -9.58 7.06
C LEU A 280 -24.36 -11.05 7.16
N GLU A 281 -25.52 -11.43 6.65
CA GLU A 281 -25.99 -12.81 6.56
C GLU A 281 -26.49 -13.09 5.15
N ALA A 282 -26.00 -14.18 4.58
CA ALA A 282 -26.43 -14.70 3.28
C ALA A 282 -26.89 -16.16 3.47
N LYS A 283 -28.07 -16.51 2.94
CA LYS A 283 -28.63 -17.86 2.96
C LYS A 283 -29.07 -18.25 1.56
N ASP A 284 -28.50 -19.34 1.07
CA ASP A 284 -28.81 -19.96 -0.21
C ASP A 284 -28.90 -18.97 -1.36
N ILE A 285 -27.96 -18.03 -1.39
CA ILE A 285 -27.96 -17.01 -2.43
C ILE A 285 -27.52 -17.58 -3.77
N ARG A 286 -28.20 -17.13 -4.83
CA ARG A 286 -27.91 -17.47 -6.21
C ARG A 286 -27.97 -16.25 -7.11
N LYS A 287 -27.03 -16.17 -8.07
CA LYS A 287 -27.05 -15.16 -9.13
C LYS A 287 -26.60 -15.74 -10.45
N CYS A 288 -27.38 -15.48 -11.49
CA CYS A 288 -27.01 -15.80 -12.87
C CYS A 288 -27.23 -14.59 -13.79
N TYR A 289 -26.47 -14.54 -14.87
CA TYR A 289 -26.64 -13.62 -15.99
C TYR A 289 -26.66 -14.42 -17.30
N ASN A 290 -27.71 -14.28 -18.14
CA ASN A 290 -27.78 -14.86 -19.47
C ASN A 290 -27.29 -16.34 -19.51
N HIS A 291 -27.84 -17.21 -18.66
CA HIS A 291 -27.47 -18.63 -18.49
C HIS A 291 -26.11 -18.91 -17.83
N LYS A 292 -25.29 -17.90 -17.52
CA LYS A 292 -24.04 -18.07 -16.76
C LYS A 292 -24.31 -17.91 -15.28
N VAL A 293 -24.24 -19.01 -14.53
CA VAL A 293 -24.32 -18.98 -13.07
C VAL A 293 -23.00 -18.45 -12.53
N LEU A 294 -23.05 -17.37 -11.75
CA LEU A 294 -21.90 -16.79 -11.05
C LEU A 294 -21.67 -17.47 -9.71
N PHE A 295 -22.73 -17.58 -8.92
CA PHE A 295 -22.73 -18.32 -7.65
C PHE A 295 -24.14 -18.85 -7.36
N GLU A 296 -24.16 -19.97 -6.64
CA GLU A 296 -25.37 -20.68 -6.23
C GLU A 296 -25.12 -21.39 -4.89
N GLU A 297 -26.18 -21.79 -4.18
CA GLU A 297 -26.13 -22.52 -2.91
C GLU A 297 -25.10 -21.95 -1.93
N SER A 298 -25.02 -20.64 -1.84
CA SER A 298 -23.98 -19.96 -1.05
C SER A 298 -24.57 -19.39 0.22
N SER A 299 -24.08 -19.87 1.36
CA SER A 299 -24.52 -19.42 2.69
C SER A 299 -23.30 -19.04 3.52
N PHE A 300 -23.28 -17.80 4.02
CA PHE A 300 -22.17 -17.28 4.82
C PHE A 300 -22.62 -16.10 5.68
N TYR A 301 -21.77 -15.69 6.60
CA TYR A 301 -21.99 -14.54 7.45
C TYR A 301 -20.70 -13.71 7.64
N VAL A 302 -20.85 -12.46 8.08
CA VAL A 302 -19.74 -11.61 8.51
C VAL A 302 -20.13 -10.97 9.84
N LYS A 303 -19.24 -11.03 10.82
CA LYS A 303 -19.43 -10.41 12.14
C LYS A 303 -18.89 -8.98 12.14
N ARG A 304 -19.43 -8.16 13.03
CA ARG A 304 -18.99 -6.78 13.23
C ARG A 304 -17.53 -6.75 13.69
N GLY A 305 -16.71 -5.88 13.07
CA GLY A 305 -15.28 -5.73 13.34
C GLY A 305 -14.39 -6.75 12.62
N GLU A 306 -14.95 -7.69 11.84
CA GLU A 306 -14.14 -8.60 11.02
C GLU A 306 -13.60 -7.90 9.77
N LYS A 307 -12.39 -8.26 9.39
CA LYS A 307 -11.77 -7.87 8.12
C LYS A 307 -11.73 -9.09 7.20
N VAL A 308 -12.62 -9.08 6.20
CA VAL A 308 -12.89 -10.24 5.35
C VAL A 308 -12.44 -9.95 3.92
N GLY A 309 -11.56 -10.80 3.38
CA GLY A 309 -11.13 -10.75 1.99
C GLY A 309 -12.08 -11.54 1.09
N LEU A 310 -12.54 -10.93 0.00
CA LEU A 310 -13.27 -11.61 -1.06
C LEU A 310 -12.28 -12.04 -2.14
N TYR A 311 -12.09 -13.36 -2.27
CA TYR A 311 -11.07 -13.92 -3.14
C TYR A 311 -11.66 -14.86 -4.19
N GLY A 312 -11.18 -14.77 -5.43
CA GLY A 312 -11.62 -15.63 -6.54
C GLY A 312 -11.13 -15.11 -7.89
N ALA A 313 -11.28 -15.93 -8.93
CA ALA A 313 -10.90 -15.60 -10.30
C ALA A 313 -11.65 -14.36 -10.83
N ASN A 314 -11.13 -13.76 -11.90
CA ASN A 314 -11.83 -12.68 -12.56
C ASN A 314 -13.15 -13.17 -13.16
N GLY A 315 -14.21 -12.35 -13.03
CA GLY A 315 -15.54 -12.66 -13.51
C GLY A 315 -16.29 -13.75 -12.72
N CYS A 316 -15.84 -14.14 -11.51
CA CYS A 316 -16.55 -15.08 -10.64
C CYS A 316 -17.74 -14.46 -9.87
N GLY A 317 -17.90 -13.12 -9.91
CA GLY A 317 -19.05 -12.44 -9.29
C GLY A 317 -18.73 -11.64 -8.02
N LYS A 318 -17.46 -11.30 -7.74
CA LYS A 318 -17.08 -10.49 -6.57
C LYS A 318 -17.79 -9.13 -6.53
N THR A 319 -17.65 -8.34 -7.59
CA THR A 319 -18.32 -7.04 -7.72
C THR A 319 -19.84 -7.17 -7.78
N THR A 320 -20.36 -8.28 -8.34
CA THR A 320 -21.80 -8.58 -8.35
C THR A 320 -22.33 -8.81 -6.93
N LEU A 321 -21.58 -9.52 -6.09
CA LEU A 321 -21.95 -9.69 -4.67
C LEU A 321 -21.95 -8.33 -3.95
N ILE A 322 -20.95 -7.49 -4.19
CA ILE A 322 -20.90 -6.13 -3.60
C ILE A 322 -22.11 -5.31 -4.03
N LYS A 323 -22.44 -5.27 -5.31
CA LYS A 323 -23.62 -4.56 -5.83
C LYS A 323 -24.93 -5.09 -5.23
N ALA A 324 -25.02 -6.40 -5.00
CA ALA A 324 -26.16 -7.00 -4.31
C ALA A 324 -26.24 -6.56 -2.84
N LEU A 325 -25.10 -6.47 -2.14
CA LEU A 325 -25.03 -5.95 -0.76
C LEU A 325 -25.42 -4.48 -0.64
N LEU A 326 -25.11 -3.69 -1.66
CA LEU A 326 -25.51 -2.27 -1.75
C LEU A 326 -26.99 -2.09 -2.17
N GLY A 327 -27.66 -3.19 -2.53
CA GLY A 327 -29.06 -3.16 -2.98
C GLY A 327 -29.26 -2.73 -4.44
N GLU A 328 -28.16 -2.60 -5.21
CA GLU A 328 -28.22 -2.21 -6.64
C GLU A 328 -28.69 -3.36 -7.53
N ILE A 329 -28.49 -4.60 -7.10
CA ILE A 329 -28.83 -5.81 -7.85
C ILE A 329 -29.55 -6.80 -6.94
N GLN A 330 -30.64 -7.38 -7.43
CA GLN A 330 -31.34 -8.46 -6.73
C GLN A 330 -30.65 -9.80 -6.94
N VAL A 331 -30.63 -10.62 -5.88
CA VAL A 331 -30.18 -12.02 -5.89
C VAL A 331 -31.30 -12.92 -5.40
N GLU A 332 -31.35 -14.16 -5.84
CA GLU A 332 -32.22 -15.19 -5.29
C GLU A 332 -31.68 -15.61 -3.94
N GLY A 333 -32.56 -16.04 -3.03
CA GLY A 333 -32.20 -16.38 -1.65
C GLY A 333 -32.27 -15.18 -0.71
N MET A 334 -31.72 -15.32 0.50
CA MET A 334 -31.75 -14.28 1.53
C MET A 334 -30.36 -13.62 1.64
N LEU A 335 -30.28 -12.33 1.34
CA LEU A 335 -29.10 -11.51 1.59
C LEU A 335 -29.51 -10.35 2.47
N LYS A 336 -29.02 -10.32 3.71
CA LYS A 336 -29.37 -9.32 4.69
C LYS A 336 -28.13 -8.66 5.25
N LEU A 337 -28.04 -7.34 5.05
CA LEU A 337 -27.11 -6.52 5.80
C LEU A 337 -27.86 -5.96 7.01
N SER A 338 -27.41 -6.30 8.22
CA SER A 338 -27.98 -5.77 9.45
C SER A 338 -27.91 -4.25 9.42
N SER A 339 -28.80 -3.55 10.11
CA SER A 339 -28.93 -2.08 10.16
C SER A 339 -27.61 -1.37 10.52
N ALA A 340 -26.58 -1.55 9.69
CA ALA A 340 -25.37 -0.75 9.71
C ALA A 340 -25.80 0.68 9.38
N ARG A 341 -25.55 1.60 10.30
CA ARG A 341 -26.01 2.98 10.15
C ARG A 341 -25.40 3.67 8.93
N ARG A 342 -24.17 3.30 8.54
CA ARG A 342 -23.49 3.87 7.37
C ARG A 342 -22.51 2.87 6.77
N ILE A 343 -22.63 2.69 5.45
CA ILE A 343 -21.73 1.85 4.64
C ILE A 343 -20.90 2.79 3.78
N GLY A 344 -19.59 2.65 3.85
CA GLY A 344 -18.67 3.29 2.93
C GLY A 344 -18.32 2.34 1.79
N TYR A 345 -18.50 2.77 0.54
CA TYR A 345 -18.12 2.01 -0.65
C TYR A 345 -17.10 2.78 -1.49
N ILE A 346 -16.01 2.11 -1.82
CA ILE A 346 -15.01 2.58 -2.79
C ILE A 346 -15.01 1.60 -3.95
N SER A 347 -15.47 2.08 -5.10
CA SER A 347 -15.48 1.31 -6.36
C SER A 347 -14.16 1.48 -7.11
N GLN A 348 -13.92 0.56 -8.03
CA GLN A 348 -12.73 0.58 -8.89
C GLN A 348 -12.66 1.84 -9.79
N GLU A 349 -13.80 2.36 -10.24
CA GLU A 349 -13.85 3.43 -11.26
C GLU A 349 -14.17 4.81 -10.69
N VAL A 350 -14.90 4.90 -9.57
CA VAL A 350 -15.44 6.17 -9.10
C VAL A 350 -15.24 6.35 -7.60
N LEU A 351 -14.50 7.37 -7.22
CA LEU A 351 -14.33 7.74 -5.82
C LEU A 351 -15.49 8.57 -5.27
N GLY A 352 -16.38 9.08 -6.13
CA GLY A 352 -17.55 9.88 -5.74
C GLY A 352 -17.21 11.12 -4.94
N LEU A 353 -16.07 11.74 -5.20
CA LEU A 353 -15.65 13.01 -4.59
C LEU A 353 -16.10 14.17 -5.47
N GLU A 354 -16.50 15.28 -4.86
CA GLU A 354 -16.83 16.51 -5.57
C GLU A 354 -15.56 17.20 -6.07
N GLU A 355 -15.25 17.00 -7.35
CA GLU A 355 -13.97 17.40 -7.97
C GLU A 355 -13.71 18.90 -7.95
N GLN A 356 -14.75 19.74 -7.90
CA GLN A 356 -14.63 21.21 -7.93
C GLN A 356 -14.33 21.80 -6.55
N LYS A 357 -14.61 21.06 -5.48
CA LYS A 357 -14.33 21.50 -4.11
C LYS A 357 -12.84 21.38 -3.78
N THR A 358 -12.40 22.20 -2.87
CA THR A 358 -11.07 22.07 -2.24
C THR A 358 -11.11 20.96 -1.19
N ILE A 359 -9.93 20.46 -0.80
CA ILE A 359 -9.82 19.44 0.24
C ILE A 359 -10.55 19.86 1.52
N LEU A 360 -10.37 21.10 1.96
CA LEU A 360 -11.01 21.61 3.19
C LEU A 360 -12.52 21.76 3.07
N GLU A 361 -13.03 22.13 1.91
CA GLU A 361 -14.49 22.29 1.69
C GLU A 361 -15.27 20.96 1.74
N LEU A 362 -14.57 19.82 1.61
CA LEU A 362 -15.19 18.51 1.79
C LEU A 362 -15.51 18.19 3.26
N PHE A 363 -14.87 18.89 4.20
CA PHE A 363 -15.07 18.68 5.62
C PHE A 363 -15.90 19.81 6.22
N THR A 364 -17.01 19.46 6.87
CA THR A 364 -17.79 20.41 7.63
C THR A 364 -17.18 20.58 9.03
N ALA A 365 -16.52 21.70 9.27
CA ALA A 365 -16.03 22.07 10.60
C ALA A 365 -16.85 23.24 11.14
N THR A 366 -17.48 23.05 12.30
CA THR A 366 -18.28 24.07 12.97
C THR A 366 -17.47 24.83 14.02
N THR A 367 -16.39 24.24 14.52
CA THR A 367 -15.56 24.82 15.56
C THR A 367 -14.07 24.92 15.13
N LYS A 368 -13.35 25.88 15.73
CA LYS A 368 -11.91 26.03 15.49
C LYS A 368 -11.10 24.79 15.92
N GLN A 369 -11.59 24.07 16.94
CA GLN A 369 -10.96 22.83 17.40
C GLN A 369 -11.12 21.69 16.37
N GLU A 370 -12.32 21.54 15.80
CA GLU A 370 -12.57 20.56 14.71
C GLU A 370 -11.73 20.87 13.49
N TYR A 371 -11.59 22.14 13.11
CA TYR A 371 -10.74 22.55 12.00
C TYR A 371 -9.27 22.17 12.24
N THR A 372 -8.75 22.42 13.44
CA THR A 372 -7.36 22.02 13.80
C THR A 372 -7.19 20.51 13.78
N LYS A 373 -8.21 19.75 14.25
CA LYS A 373 -8.19 18.29 14.22
C LYS A 373 -8.18 17.74 12.78
N ILE A 374 -9.03 18.29 11.90
CA ILE A 374 -9.08 17.92 10.48
C ILE A 374 -7.74 18.19 9.80
N ARG A 375 -7.10 19.35 10.04
CA ARG A 375 -5.78 19.65 9.49
C ARG A 375 -4.71 18.64 9.97
N SER A 376 -4.73 18.30 11.25
CA SER A 376 -3.82 17.29 11.81
C SER A 376 -4.01 15.92 11.17
N GLU A 377 -5.24 15.49 10.94
CA GLU A 377 -5.56 14.21 10.31
C GLU A 377 -5.20 14.21 8.82
N LEU A 378 -5.44 15.32 8.11
CA LEU A 378 -5.01 15.50 6.71
C LEU A 378 -3.48 15.47 6.60
N ALA A 379 -2.77 16.11 7.53
CA ALA A 379 -1.31 16.03 7.60
C ALA A 379 -0.81 14.60 7.84
N GLN A 380 -1.50 13.82 8.71
CA GLN A 380 -1.16 12.42 8.95
C GLN A 380 -1.28 11.53 7.71
N ILE A 381 -2.23 11.81 6.79
CA ILE A 381 -2.37 11.06 5.53
C ILE A 381 -1.52 11.63 4.38
N GLY A 382 -0.69 12.64 4.68
CA GLY A 382 0.32 13.16 3.76
C GLY A 382 -0.06 14.40 2.98
N PHE A 383 -1.08 15.14 3.39
CA PHE A 383 -1.39 16.46 2.81
C PHE A 383 -0.66 17.56 3.58
N GLU A 384 0.13 18.34 2.87
CA GLU A 384 0.78 19.53 3.44
C GLU A 384 -0.22 20.71 3.52
N ASP A 385 0.08 21.70 4.34
CA ASP A 385 -0.78 22.89 4.48
C ASP A 385 -1.07 23.60 3.15
N ASN A 386 -0.11 23.57 2.21
CA ASN A 386 -0.26 24.14 0.88
C ASN A 386 -1.22 23.33 -0.02
N ASP A 387 -1.44 22.07 0.29
CA ASP A 387 -2.32 21.19 -0.49
C ASP A 387 -3.78 21.41 -0.12
N LEU A 388 -4.06 21.86 1.09
CA LEU A 388 -5.41 21.93 1.65
C LEU A 388 -6.38 22.78 0.83
N ASN A 389 -5.86 23.77 0.11
CA ASN A 389 -6.63 24.66 -0.78
C ASN A 389 -6.67 24.17 -2.24
N LYS A 390 -6.00 23.04 -2.56
CA LYS A 390 -6.08 22.46 -3.89
C LYS A 390 -7.46 21.85 -4.14
N LYS A 391 -7.93 21.97 -5.38
CA LYS A 391 -9.15 21.27 -5.81
C LYS A 391 -8.90 19.78 -5.88
N VAL A 392 -9.93 19.01 -5.57
CA VAL A 392 -9.89 17.53 -5.66
C VAL A 392 -9.52 17.06 -7.07
N SER A 393 -9.93 17.80 -8.11
CA SER A 393 -9.56 17.51 -9.50
C SER A 393 -8.04 17.53 -9.76
N CYS A 394 -7.27 18.26 -8.97
CA CYS A 394 -5.81 18.36 -9.10
C CYS A 394 -5.05 17.24 -8.36
N LEU A 395 -5.76 16.41 -7.57
CA LEU A 395 -5.16 15.35 -6.79
C LEU A 395 -4.92 14.11 -7.65
N SER A 396 -3.83 13.41 -7.35
CA SER A 396 -3.59 12.06 -7.88
C SER A 396 -4.66 11.08 -7.39
N LEU A 397 -4.83 9.95 -8.10
CA LEU A 397 -5.81 8.93 -7.71
C LEU A 397 -5.55 8.41 -6.29
N GLY A 398 -4.29 8.22 -5.92
CA GLY A 398 -3.91 7.77 -4.57
C GLY A 398 -4.25 8.78 -3.48
N GLU A 399 -4.04 10.07 -3.73
CA GLU A 399 -4.44 11.14 -2.81
C GLU A 399 -5.96 11.22 -2.67
N ARG A 400 -6.70 11.12 -3.79
CA ARG A 400 -8.17 11.05 -3.77
C ARG A 400 -8.67 9.85 -2.95
N MET A 401 -8.02 8.68 -3.09
CA MET A 401 -8.35 7.48 -2.34
C MET A 401 -8.18 7.68 -0.83
N LYS A 402 -7.05 8.23 -0.40
CA LYS A 402 -6.78 8.55 1.01
C LYS A 402 -7.80 9.54 1.56
N LEU A 403 -8.10 10.58 0.80
CA LEU A 403 -9.09 11.59 1.17
C LEU A 403 -10.49 10.99 1.32
N LYS A 404 -10.92 10.14 0.38
CA LYS A 404 -12.22 9.46 0.44
C LYS A 404 -12.33 8.55 1.66
N LEU A 405 -11.26 7.81 1.95
CA LEU A 405 -11.22 6.94 3.13
C LEU A 405 -11.33 7.75 4.43
N LEU A 406 -10.61 8.89 4.53
CA LEU A 406 -10.73 9.77 5.69
C LEU A 406 -12.15 10.31 5.86
N LEU A 407 -12.80 10.74 4.77
CA LEU A 407 -14.20 11.20 4.80
C LEU A 407 -15.13 10.10 5.32
N MET A 408 -15.02 8.87 4.81
CA MET A 408 -15.85 7.75 5.27
C MET A 408 -15.66 7.44 6.76
N ILE A 409 -14.42 7.49 7.25
CA ILE A 409 -14.11 7.30 8.67
C ILE A 409 -14.73 8.42 9.51
N LYS A 410 -14.65 9.66 9.04
CA LYS A 410 -15.26 10.83 9.71
C LYS A 410 -16.78 10.77 9.73
N GLU A 411 -17.39 10.31 8.67
CA GLU A 411 -18.83 10.08 8.58
C GLU A 411 -19.31 8.94 9.49
N GLY A 412 -18.37 8.21 10.12
CA GLY A 412 -18.67 7.11 11.04
C GLY A 412 -19.21 5.89 10.33
N CYS A 413 -18.71 5.56 9.15
CA CYS A 413 -19.03 4.32 8.48
C CYS A 413 -18.62 3.13 9.36
N GLU A 414 -19.54 2.18 9.57
CA GLU A 414 -19.29 0.97 10.35
C GLU A 414 -18.78 -0.19 9.50
N VAL A 415 -19.11 -0.16 8.21
CA VAL A 415 -18.69 -1.14 7.20
C VAL A 415 -18.02 -0.40 6.06
N LEU A 416 -16.81 -0.81 5.72
CA LEU A 416 -16.10 -0.36 4.53
C LEU A 416 -16.08 -1.50 3.51
N ILE A 417 -16.58 -1.23 2.32
CA ILE A 417 -16.54 -2.14 1.17
C ILE A 417 -15.55 -1.53 0.17
N LEU A 418 -14.47 -2.25 -0.11
CA LEU A 418 -13.39 -1.78 -0.96
C LEU A 418 -13.24 -2.75 -2.15
N ASP A 419 -13.49 -2.27 -3.36
CA ASP A 419 -13.39 -3.06 -4.59
C ASP A 419 -12.15 -2.63 -5.38
N GLU A 420 -11.11 -3.46 -5.34
CA GLU A 420 -9.80 -3.25 -5.97
C GLU A 420 -9.15 -1.88 -5.63
N PRO A 421 -9.03 -1.51 -4.35
CA PRO A 421 -8.53 -0.19 -3.96
C PRO A 421 -7.05 0.04 -4.29
N THR A 422 -6.33 -1.00 -4.70
CA THR A 422 -4.89 -0.93 -5.02
C THR A 422 -4.60 -0.68 -6.49
N ASN A 423 -5.62 -0.68 -7.36
CA ASN A 423 -5.42 -0.46 -8.79
C ASN A 423 -4.94 0.97 -9.07
N HIS A 424 -3.95 1.11 -9.94
CA HIS A 424 -3.37 2.39 -10.37
C HIS A 424 -2.72 3.24 -9.26
N ILE A 425 -2.50 2.65 -8.08
CA ILE A 425 -1.83 3.31 -6.96
C ILE A 425 -0.39 2.78 -6.88
N ASP A 426 0.56 3.69 -6.63
CA ASP A 426 1.96 3.29 -6.44
C ASP A 426 2.20 2.53 -5.13
N LEU A 427 3.34 1.87 -5.05
CA LEU A 427 3.69 1.01 -3.92
C LEU A 427 3.69 1.74 -2.57
N HIS A 428 4.12 3.00 -2.55
CA HIS A 428 4.18 3.79 -1.32
C HIS A 428 2.78 4.13 -0.80
N VAL A 429 1.89 4.56 -1.68
CA VAL A 429 0.48 4.86 -1.33
C VAL A 429 -0.26 3.59 -0.90
N ARG A 430 0.03 2.42 -1.53
CA ARG A 430 -0.52 1.12 -1.10
C ARG A 430 -0.16 0.78 0.34
N GLU A 431 1.10 0.94 0.72
CA GLU A 431 1.55 0.67 2.08
C GLU A 431 0.89 1.59 3.11
N GLN A 432 0.75 2.87 2.79
CA GLN A 432 0.01 3.82 3.64
C GLN A 432 -1.47 3.46 3.76
N LEU A 433 -2.10 3.03 2.66
CA LEU A 433 -3.49 2.56 2.67
C LEU A 433 -3.66 1.33 3.55
N GLU A 434 -2.73 0.36 3.46
CA GLU A 434 -2.74 -0.82 4.33
C GLU A 434 -2.62 -0.47 5.80
N GLU A 435 -1.73 0.46 6.17
CA GLU A 435 -1.57 0.91 7.56
C GLU A 435 -2.84 1.59 8.07
N THR A 436 -3.44 2.44 7.24
CA THR A 436 -4.72 3.09 7.53
C THR A 436 -5.83 2.08 7.79
N LEU A 437 -5.99 1.11 6.89
CA LEU A 437 -7.01 0.07 7.00
C LEU A 437 -6.72 -0.92 8.14
N ALA A 438 -5.44 -1.16 8.46
CA ALA A 438 -5.06 -1.98 9.62
C ALA A 438 -5.50 -1.32 10.94
N ALA A 439 -5.38 0.00 11.05
CA ALA A 439 -5.79 0.77 12.21
C ALA A 439 -7.31 0.95 12.33
N TYR A 440 -8.08 0.73 11.25
CA TYR A 440 -9.52 0.85 11.26
C TYR A 440 -10.17 -0.30 12.05
N ASN A 441 -11.00 0.04 13.05
CA ASN A 441 -11.65 -0.92 13.96
C ASN A 441 -13.04 -1.39 13.50
N GLY A 442 -13.55 -0.88 12.37
CA GLY A 442 -14.83 -1.31 11.80
C GLY A 442 -14.71 -2.60 10.99
N THR A 443 -15.81 -2.98 10.36
CA THR A 443 -15.87 -4.15 9.46
C THR A 443 -15.33 -3.75 8.08
N ILE A 444 -14.48 -4.59 7.50
CA ILE A 444 -13.96 -4.39 6.14
C ILE A 444 -14.34 -5.59 5.27
N LEU A 445 -14.93 -5.31 4.11
CA LEU A 445 -15.05 -6.26 3.01
C LEU A 445 -14.09 -5.80 1.89
N LEU A 446 -13.03 -6.56 1.68
CA LEU A 446 -11.96 -6.21 0.76
C LEU A 446 -11.93 -7.15 -0.43
N VAL A 447 -12.13 -6.61 -1.63
CA VAL A 447 -11.80 -7.30 -2.89
C VAL A 447 -10.47 -6.78 -3.36
N THR A 448 -9.48 -7.63 -3.48
CA THR A 448 -8.19 -7.29 -4.08
C THR A 448 -7.44 -8.51 -4.57
N HIS A 449 -6.59 -8.30 -5.57
CA HIS A 449 -5.61 -9.27 -6.03
C HIS A 449 -4.24 -9.11 -5.34
N ASP A 450 -4.06 -8.04 -4.56
CA ASP A 450 -2.84 -7.82 -3.78
C ASP A 450 -2.78 -8.75 -2.56
N ARG A 451 -1.87 -9.73 -2.64
CA ARG A 451 -1.67 -10.75 -1.60
C ARG A 451 -1.18 -10.17 -0.28
N TYR A 452 -0.25 -9.23 -0.33
CA TYR A 452 0.28 -8.61 0.89
C TYR A 452 -0.81 -7.89 1.66
N MET A 453 -1.70 -7.22 0.92
CA MET A 453 -2.86 -6.55 1.51
C MET A 453 -3.83 -7.54 2.14
N LEU A 454 -4.15 -8.66 1.45
CA LEU A 454 -4.99 -9.73 2.01
C LEU A 454 -4.35 -10.38 3.23
N GLU A 455 -3.05 -10.69 3.19
CA GLU A 455 -2.34 -11.30 4.32
C GLU A 455 -2.24 -10.39 5.54
N ARG A 456 -2.06 -9.08 5.32
CA ARG A 456 -1.90 -8.11 6.40
C ARG A 456 -3.21 -7.69 7.04
N LEU A 457 -4.29 -7.59 6.25
CA LEU A 457 -5.55 -7.01 6.70
C LEU A 457 -6.62 -8.03 7.01
N CYS A 458 -6.68 -9.15 6.28
CA CYS A 458 -7.82 -10.06 6.33
C CYS A 458 -7.53 -11.29 7.17
N ASP A 459 -8.24 -11.42 8.28
CA ASP A 459 -8.17 -12.60 9.14
C ASP A 459 -9.03 -13.75 8.62
N LYS A 460 -9.98 -13.45 7.74
CA LYS A 460 -10.97 -14.38 7.20
C LYS A 460 -11.18 -14.15 5.71
N LEU A 461 -11.66 -15.18 5.02
CA LEU A 461 -11.89 -15.12 3.57
C LEU A 461 -13.30 -15.58 3.20
N LEU A 462 -13.85 -14.97 2.15
CA LEU A 462 -14.94 -15.48 1.34
C LEU A 462 -14.37 -15.85 -0.02
N VAL A 463 -14.26 -17.13 -0.30
CA VAL A 463 -13.63 -17.64 -1.53
C VAL A 463 -14.69 -18.09 -2.51
N PHE A 464 -14.60 -17.54 -3.72
CA PHE A 464 -15.43 -17.96 -4.86
C PHE A 464 -14.79 -19.15 -5.54
N LYS A 465 -15.32 -20.35 -5.31
CA LYS A 465 -14.83 -21.61 -5.87
C LYS A 465 -15.99 -22.45 -6.39
N GLU A 466 -15.87 -22.97 -7.60
CA GLU A 466 -16.87 -23.90 -8.20
C GLU A 466 -18.30 -23.35 -8.14
N LYS A 467 -18.48 -22.05 -8.43
CA LYS A 467 -19.76 -21.33 -8.37
C LYS A 467 -20.38 -21.25 -6.95
N ARG A 468 -19.61 -21.46 -5.91
CA ARG A 468 -20.02 -21.30 -4.51
C ARG A 468 -19.15 -20.26 -3.83
N ILE A 469 -19.72 -19.59 -2.83
CA ILE A 469 -19.01 -18.69 -1.94
C ILE A 469 -18.81 -19.40 -0.62
N ILE A 470 -17.56 -19.73 -0.29
CA ILE A 470 -17.19 -20.49 0.90
C ILE A 470 -16.46 -19.56 1.87
N ARG A 471 -16.92 -19.51 3.12
CA ARG A 471 -16.26 -18.78 4.18
C ARG A 471 -15.16 -19.62 4.82
N TYR A 472 -13.98 -19.03 4.97
CA TYR A 472 -12.86 -19.60 5.71
C TYR A 472 -12.55 -18.75 6.94
N GLU A 473 -12.39 -19.42 8.09
CA GLU A 473 -12.13 -18.78 9.39
C GLU A 473 -10.64 -18.49 9.61
N TYR A 474 -9.85 -18.45 8.56
CA TYR A 474 -8.42 -18.16 8.57
C TYR A 474 -8.04 -17.26 7.39
N GLY A 475 -6.92 -16.54 7.57
CA GLY A 475 -6.45 -15.56 6.59
C GLY A 475 -5.82 -16.18 5.34
N PHE A 476 -5.41 -15.30 4.43
CA PHE A 476 -4.96 -15.68 3.09
C PHE A 476 -3.70 -16.54 3.08
N LYS A 477 -2.74 -16.31 3.98
CA LYS A 477 -1.52 -17.12 4.08
C LYS A 477 -1.83 -18.58 4.37
N ALA A 478 -2.63 -18.85 5.40
CA ALA A 478 -3.04 -20.22 5.76
C ALA A 478 -3.86 -20.88 4.66
N TYR A 479 -4.67 -20.12 3.93
CA TYR A 479 -5.40 -20.61 2.75
C TYR A 479 -4.43 -21.07 1.65
N CYS A 480 -3.41 -20.27 1.31
CA CYS A 480 -2.41 -20.63 0.30
C CYS A 480 -1.56 -21.84 0.71
N GLU A 481 -1.14 -21.93 1.98
CA GLU A 481 -0.37 -23.06 2.50
C GLU A 481 -1.17 -24.36 2.33
N ARG A 482 -2.44 -24.37 2.74
CA ARG A 482 -3.32 -25.54 2.56
C ARG A 482 -3.55 -25.92 1.10
N LEU A 483 -3.62 -24.93 0.19
CA LEU A 483 -3.71 -25.22 -1.25
C LEU A 483 -2.43 -25.86 -1.80
N THR A 484 -1.25 -25.45 -1.31
CA THR A 484 0.03 -26.03 -1.73
C THR A 484 0.21 -27.46 -1.20
N ASP A 485 -0.14 -27.72 0.06
CA ASP A 485 -0.13 -29.07 0.65
C ASP A 485 -1.08 -30.00 -0.09
N TYR A 486 -2.26 -29.51 -0.44
CA TYR A 486 -3.22 -30.25 -1.25
C TYR A 486 -2.69 -30.56 -2.67
N SER A 487 -1.95 -29.64 -3.28
CA SER A 487 -1.36 -29.87 -4.61
C SER A 487 -0.15 -30.81 -4.58
N ALA A 488 0.60 -30.83 -3.47
CA ALA A 488 1.73 -31.72 -3.26
C ALA A 488 1.25 -33.17 -2.99
N SER A 489 0.18 -33.32 -2.22
CA SER A 489 -0.43 -34.64 -1.96
C SER A 489 -1.12 -35.25 -3.19
N LYS A 490 -1.54 -34.41 -4.16
CA LYS A 490 -2.08 -34.88 -5.45
C LYS A 490 -1.08 -35.64 -6.32
N LYS A 491 0.22 -35.44 -6.11
CA LYS A 491 1.27 -36.15 -6.88
C LYS A 491 1.53 -37.58 -6.36
N SER A 492 1.05 -37.93 -5.16
CA SER A 492 1.38 -39.19 -4.53
C SER A 492 0.21 -40.16 -4.32
N GLU A 493 -1.05 -39.74 -4.29
CA GLU A 493 -2.19 -40.65 -4.08
C GLU A 493 -3.50 -40.13 -4.70
N GLY A 494 -4.11 -40.98 -5.54
CA GLY A 494 -5.26 -40.60 -6.35
C GLY A 494 -6.56 -40.33 -5.59
N ASN A 495 -7.46 -39.75 -6.33
CA ASN A 495 -8.89 -39.37 -6.13
C ASN A 495 -9.60 -39.57 -4.76
N LYS A 496 -9.28 -40.55 -3.93
CA LYS A 496 -9.97 -40.79 -2.66
C LYS A 496 -9.63 -39.75 -1.58
N ARG A 497 -8.37 -39.37 -1.45
CA ARG A 497 -7.93 -38.36 -0.47
C ARG A 497 -8.42 -36.96 -0.81
N LYS A 498 -8.64 -36.69 -2.10
CA LYS A 498 -9.20 -35.44 -2.60
C LYS A 498 -10.65 -35.23 -2.16
N GLN A 499 -11.47 -36.30 -2.29
CA GLN A 499 -12.88 -36.27 -1.87
C GLN A 499 -13.03 -36.14 -0.35
N GLN A 500 -12.14 -36.74 0.42
CA GLN A 500 -12.13 -36.65 1.89
C GLN A 500 -11.76 -35.21 2.36
N LEU A 501 -10.75 -34.58 1.76
CA LEU A 501 -10.36 -33.20 2.13
C LEU A 501 -11.43 -32.18 1.72
N GLU A 502 -12.06 -32.34 0.57
CA GLU A 502 -13.18 -31.51 0.15
C GLU A 502 -14.40 -31.69 1.07
N ALA A 503 -14.70 -32.93 1.46
CA ALA A 503 -15.77 -33.22 2.40
C ALA A 503 -15.50 -32.61 3.79
N ASN A 504 -14.26 -32.69 4.29
CA ASN A 504 -13.86 -32.06 5.54
C ASN A 504 -13.95 -30.53 5.49
N MET A 505 -13.54 -29.88 4.38
CA MET A 505 -13.67 -28.44 4.20
C MET A 505 -15.14 -27.99 4.19
N ILE A 506 -16.01 -28.73 3.51
CA ILE A 506 -17.46 -28.46 3.51
C ILE A 506 -18.04 -28.61 4.92
N LEU A 507 -17.60 -29.61 5.65
CA LEU A 507 -18.05 -29.90 7.02
C LEU A 507 -17.61 -28.79 7.99
N GLU A 508 -16.36 -28.34 7.92
CA GLU A 508 -15.85 -27.17 8.69
C GLU A 508 -16.64 -25.89 8.38
N HIS A 509 -17.00 -25.67 7.13
CA HIS A 509 -17.82 -24.53 6.74
C HIS A 509 -19.23 -24.61 7.36
N GLN A 510 -19.88 -25.78 7.31
CA GLN A 510 -21.19 -25.97 7.93
C GLN A 510 -21.15 -25.78 9.44
N ILE A 511 -20.12 -26.27 10.12
CA ILE A 511 -19.91 -26.06 11.56
C ILE A 511 -19.73 -24.58 11.87
N ALA A 512 -18.86 -23.86 11.14
CA ALA A 512 -18.64 -22.43 11.35
C ALA A 512 -19.91 -21.60 11.13
N TYR A 513 -20.71 -21.94 10.13
CA TYR A 513 -22.02 -21.31 9.89
C TYR A 513 -22.98 -21.51 11.04
N LEU A 514 -23.12 -22.76 11.55
CA LEU A 514 -23.99 -23.07 12.69
C LEU A 514 -23.56 -22.32 13.97
N VAL A 515 -22.27 -22.30 14.28
CA VAL A 515 -21.73 -21.57 15.43
C VAL A 515 -22.02 -20.07 15.32
N GLY A 516 -21.86 -19.49 14.13
CA GLY A 516 -22.21 -18.09 13.88
C GLY A 516 -23.69 -17.81 14.10
N LYS A 517 -24.56 -18.72 13.68
CA LYS A 517 -26.01 -18.60 13.86
C LYS A 517 -26.44 -18.78 15.34
N MET A 518 -25.86 -19.75 16.02
CA MET A 518 -26.12 -19.99 17.45
C MET A 518 -25.71 -18.79 18.32
N SER A 519 -24.63 -18.07 17.94
CA SER A 519 -24.18 -16.88 18.68
C SER A 519 -25.15 -15.68 18.61
N THR A 520 -26.18 -15.73 17.75
CA THR A 520 -27.20 -14.68 17.60
C THR A 520 -28.53 -15.01 18.25
N LEU A 521 -28.68 -16.23 18.77
CA LEU A 521 -29.91 -16.72 19.41
C LEU A 521 -29.76 -16.76 20.93
N GLU A 522 -30.87 -16.62 21.65
CA GLU A 522 -30.90 -16.84 23.10
C GLU A 522 -30.70 -18.30 23.43
N VAL A 523 -29.78 -18.57 24.37
CA VAL A 523 -29.47 -19.93 24.83
C VAL A 523 -30.71 -20.58 25.42
N GLY A 524 -31.15 -21.72 24.89
CA GLY A 524 -32.33 -22.46 25.33
C GLY A 524 -33.59 -22.18 24.50
N SER A 525 -33.58 -21.32 23.49
CA SER A 525 -34.68 -21.20 22.53
C SER A 525 -34.83 -22.48 21.69
N GLU A 526 -36.05 -22.76 21.20
CA GLU A 526 -36.27 -23.95 20.34
C GLU A 526 -35.37 -23.98 19.12
N GLU A 527 -35.11 -22.80 18.51
CA GLU A 527 -34.18 -22.69 17.38
C GLU A 527 -32.73 -22.95 17.78
N TYR A 528 -32.29 -22.51 18.98
CA TYR A 528 -30.97 -22.79 19.51
C TYR A 528 -30.76 -24.29 19.71
N ILE A 529 -31.70 -24.97 20.34
CA ILE A 529 -31.66 -26.43 20.62
C ILE A 529 -31.59 -27.25 19.30
N ALA A 530 -32.36 -26.85 18.30
CA ALA A 530 -32.35 -27.49 16.99
C ALA A 530 -30.99 -27.32 16.26
N LEU A 531 -30.37 -26.15 16.37
CA LEU A 531 -29.05 -25.90 15.79
C LEU A 531 -27.92 -26.59 16.55
N ASP A 532 -28.01 -26.65 17.88
CA ASP A 532 -27.06 -27.36 18.75
C ASP A 532 -27.04 -28.87 18.45
N LYS A 533 -28.20 -29.47 18.27
CA LYS A 533 -28.29 -30.88 17.83
C LYS A 533 -27.60 -31.10 16.48
N LYS A 534 -27.82 -30.21 15.51
CA LYS A 534 -27.21 -30.30 14.20
C LYS A 534 -25.70 -30.03 14.25
N TYR A 535 -25.24 -29.18 15.15
CA TYR A 535 -23.83 -28.96 15.43
C TYR A 535 -23.15 -30.22 15.94
N TYR A 536 -23.75 -30.92 16.93
CA TYR A 536 -23.21 -32.17 17.45
C TYR A 536 -23.16 -33.27 16.37
N GLU A 537 -24.19 -33.40 15.52
CA GLU A 537 -24.18 -34.35 14.40
C GLU A 537 -23.02 -34.08 13.42
N LEU A 538 -22.73 -32.82 13.10
CA LEU A 538 -21.62 -32.48 12.24
C LEU A 538 -20.27 -32.68 12.91
N MET A 539 -20.16 -32.41 14.21
CA MET A 539 -18.93 -32.68 14.98
C MET A 539 -18.62 -34.19 15.05
N GLN A 540 -19.63 -35.06 15.21
CA GLN A 540 -19.44 -36.50 15.14
C GLN A 540 -18.99 -36.97 13.74
N LYS A 541 -19.59 -36.42 12.68
CA LYS A 541 -19.13 -36.68 11.31
C LYS A 541 -17.69 -36.23 11.08
N ARG A 542 -17.27 -35.12 11.67
CA ARG A 542 -15.88 -34.62 11.60
C ARG A 542 -14.88 -35.58 12.28
N GLN A 543 -15.25 -36.23 13.38
CA GLN A 543 -14.39 -37.19 14.06
C GLN A 543 -14.29 -38.54 13.33
N ALA A 544 -15.26 -38.85 12.46
CA ALA A 544 -15.29 -40.08 11.67
C ALA A 544 -14.50 -40.02 10.35
N TYR A 545 -14.05 -38.83 9.96
CA TYR A 545 -13.20 -38.57 8.79
C TYR A 545 -11.76 -38.28 9.20
#